data_6c48ee9c80b7300a6bf49c7ddfc4a4c0
#
_entry.id   6c48ee9c80b7300a6bf49c7ddfc4a4c0
#
_cell.length_a   1.000
_cell.length_b   1.000
_cell.length_c   1.000
_cell.angle_alpha   90.00
_cell.angle_beta   90.00
_cell.angle_gamma   90.00
#
_symmetry.space_group_name_H-M   'P 1'
#
loop_
_entity.id
_entity.type
_entity.pdbx_description
1 polymer ?
#
loop_
_entity_poly.entity_id
_entity_poly.type
_entity_poly.pdbx_seq_one_letter_code
_entity_poly.pdbx_strand_id
1 'polypeptide(L)'
;MKKYIINIMLIAAAALGFASCEDYPDAFVLADGVPTVHGVRYADRDVLIEQAYMGEVVCFMGDNLCSVRELFFNDQKAVLNTSFMTENTLVAAVPGNLPKVKTDKVYMITKDKDTVTVDFKVMLPAPQIKAMSCEFQKPGEDVTVYGNYFTEPMTLTFEDGNGAVVTSFKSVSMTEATFTIPADAKPGKIKLETESGLARSPFSYYDFCDGLITDFDGPNNSSSTHGVVPQGWNFSGTYSSEGGIMGNYVELKSASAMSPDGGWNEDFKIDFWCGNWSGD
;
A
#
# COMPACT_ATOMS: atom_id res chain seq x y z
N MET A 1 17.16 72.32 -39.20
CA MET A 1 16.68 71.12 -39.94
C MET A 1 17.35 69.84 -39.49
N LYS A 2 18.66 69.72 -39.37
CA LYS A 2 19.35 68.49 -38.98
C LYS A 2 18.86 67.90 -37.58
N LYS A 3 18.58 68.75 -36.57
CA LYS A 3 18.11 68.28 -35.25
C LYS A 3 16.71 67.66 -35.30
N TYR A 4 15.83 68.14 -36.14
CA TYR A 4 14.44 67.55 -36.24
C TYR A 4 14.45 66.19 -36.98
N ILE A 5 15.37 66.04 -37.97
CA ILE A 5 15.52 64.78 -38.69
C ILE A 5 16.03 63.68 -37.76
N ILE A 6 17.01 64.01 -36.89
CA ILE A 6 17.54 63.06 -35.89
C ILE A 6 16.46 62.65 -34.89
N ASN A 7 15.66 63.61 -34.42
CA ASN A 7 14.56 63.28 -33.47
C ASN A 7 13.46 62.44 -34.14
N ILE A 8 13.11 62.67 -35.36
CA ILE A 8 12.13 61.85 -36.13
C ILE A 8 12.71 60.46 -36.41
N MET A 9 13.97 60.30 -36.69
CA MET A 9 14.61 58.99 -36.83
C MET A 9 14.67 58.23 -35.49
N LEU A 10 14.89 58.90 -34.35
CA LEU A 10 14.87 58.27 -33.03
C LEU A 10 13.48 57.81 -32.64
N ILE A 11 12.44 58.57 -32.94
CA ILE A 11 11.05 58.22 -32.68
C ILE A 11 10.62 57.04 -33.60
N ALA A 12 11.03 57.03 -34.86
CA ALA A 12 10.75 55.92 -35.78
C ALA A 12 11.47 54.62 -35.37
N ALA A 13 12.71 54.70 -34.86
CA ALA A 13 13.45 53.55 -34.34
C ALA A 13 12.83 53.01 -33.04
N ALA A 14 12.32 53.87 -32.16
CA ALA A 14 11.62 53.47 -30.96
C ALA A 14 10.26 52.81 -31.28
N ALA A 15 9.56 53.29 -32.31
CA ALA A 15 8.27 52.67 -32.73
C ALA A 15 8.47 51.29 -33.38
N LEU A 16 9.60 51.01 -34.01
CA LEU A 16 9.92 49.70 -34.58
C LEU A 16 10.42 48.70 -33.50
N GLY A 17 10.86 49.18 -32.34
CA GLY A 17 11.29 48.32 -31.23
C GLY A 17 10.15 47.69 -30.41
N PHE A 18 8.92 48.18 -30.60
CA PHE A 18 7.74 47.62 -29.92
C PHE A 18 6.93 46.64 -30.76
N ALA A 19 7.33 46.33 -31.97
CA ALA A 19 6.82 45.21 -32.73
C ALA A 19 7.61 43.92 -32.36
N SER A 20 7.84 43.72 -31.06
CA SER A 20 8.26 42.41 -30.53
C SER A 20 7.08 41.50 -30.65
N CYS A 21 7.23 40.44 -31.38
CA CYS A 21 6.28 39.35 -31.49
C CYS A 21 5.68 39.01 -30.14
N GLU A 22 4.49 39.47 -29.89
CA GLU A 22 3.60 38.84 -28.94
C GLU A 22 2.85 37.71 -29.67
N ASP A 23 3.60 36.72 -30.18
CA ASP A 23 3.02 35.40 -30.36
C ASP A 23 2.82 34.82 -28.97
N TYR A 24 1.80 35.31 -28.29
CA TYR A 24 1.21 34.52 -27.20
C TYR A 24 0.78 33.20 -27.83
N PRO A 25 1.22 32.07 -27.26
CA PRO A 25 0.69 30.80 -27.71
C PRO A 25 -0.84 30.90 -27.66
N ASP A 26 -1.49 30.52 -28.74
CA ASP A 26 -2.95 30.55 -28.85
C ASP A 26 -3.55 30.05 -27.58
N ALA A 27 -4.51 30.80 -27.03
CA ALA A 27 -5.19 30.39 -25.80
C ALA A 27 -5.68 28.97 -26.00
N PHE A 28 -5.37 28.08 -25.06
CA PHE A 28 -5.81 26.67 -25.12
C PHE A 28 -7.33 26.63 -25.36
N VAL A 29 -7.71 26.15 -26.52
CA VAL A 29 -9.11 25.97 -26.88
C VAL A 29 -9.50 24.55 -26.56
N LEU A 30 -10.41 24.40 -25.62
CA LEU A 30 -11.04 23.12 -25.35
C LEU A 30 -11.84 22.68 -26.57
N ALA A 31 -11.36 21.71 -27.31
CA ALA A 31 -12.07 21.14 -28.45
C ALA A 31 -13.19 20.21 -27.99
N ASP A 32 -14.22 20.09 -28.82
CA ASP A 32 -15.23 19.07 -28.72
C ASP A 32 -14.86 17.91 -29.67
N GLY A 33 -15.27 16.71 -29.34
CA GLY A 33 -15.00 15.52 -30.14
C GLY A 33 -14.52 14.35 -29.29
N VAL A 34 -14.46 13.18 -29.91
CA VAL A 34 -14.00 11.95 -29.26
C VAL A 34 -12.50 11.80 -29.50
N PRO A 35 -11.66 11.70 -28.46
CA PRO A 35 -10.24 11.50 -28.62
C PRO A 35 -9.92 10.12 -29.20
N THR A 36 -8.85 10.04 -29.99
CA THR A 36 -8.25 8.77 -30.41
C THR A 36 -6.81 8.72 -29.91
N VAL A 37 -6.35 7.55 -29.46
CA VAL A 37 -4.98 7.34 -28.98
C VAL A 37 -4.27 6.37 -29.90
N HIS A 38 -3.16 6.81 -30.49
CA HIS A 38 -2.33 6.01 -31.38
C HIS A 38 -1.19 5.33 -30.63
N GLY A 39 -0.79 5.87 -29.46
CA GLY A 39 0.26 5.32 -28.62
C GLY A 39 0.52 6.16 -27.39
N VAL A 40 1.28 5.60 -26.48
CA VAL A 40 1.77 6.25 -25.26
C VAL A 40 3.29 6.16 -25.26
N ARG A 41 3.97 7.21 -24.86
CA ARG A 41 5.42 7.23 -24.71
C ARG A 41 5.84 7.91 -23.41
N TYR A 42 7.09 7.80 -23.05
CA TYR A 42 7.65 8.65 -22.00
C TYR A 42 7.60 10.11 -22.42
N ALA A 43 7.44 11.02 -21.47
CA ALA A 43 7.42 12.46 -21.77
C ALA A 43 8.80 12.99 -22.15
N ASP A 44 9.88 12.39 -21.67
CA ASP A 44 11.27 12.82 -21.82
C ASP A 44 12.02 12.12 -22.98
N ARG A 45 11.42 11.13 -23.62
CA ARG A 45 12.06 10.34 -24.68
C ARG A 45 11.04 9.74 -25.65
N ASP A 46 11.44 9.57 -26.89
CA ASP A 46 10.60 9.03 -27.95
C ASP A 46 10.66 7.49 -27.96
N VAL A 47 10.07 6.87 -26.91
CA VAL A 47 9.96 5.43 -26.75
C VAL A 47 8.53 5.10 -26.41
N LEU A 48 7.87 4.31 -27.26
CA LEU A 48 6.52 3.81 -27.03
C LEU A 48 6.51 2.83 -25.85
N ILE A 49 5.50 2.96 -25.01
CA ILE A 49 5.31 2.16 -23.80
C ILE A 49 3.86 1.72 -23.65
N GLU A 50 3.65 0.56 -23.03
CA GLU A 50 2.35 0.03 -22.66
C GLU A 50 2.15 0.02 -21.14
N GLN A 51 3.18 0.46 -20.40
CA GLN A 51 3.19 0.50 -18.94
C GLN A 51 4.11 1.60 -18.40
N ALA A 52 3.79 2.09 -17.20
CA ALA A 52 4.64 3.03 -16.45
C ALA A 52 4.44 2.86 -14.95
N TYR A 53 5.43 3.27 -14.15
CA TYR A 53 5.29 3.30 -12.70
C TYR A 53 4.42 4.47 -12.24
N MET A 54 3.84 4.32 -11.07
CA MET A 54 3.16 5.40 -10.36
C MET A 54 4.10 6.61 -10.23
N GLY A 55 3.59 7.81 -10.51
CA GLY A 55 4.35 9.06 -10.46
C GLY A 55 5.14 9.40 -11.74
N GLU A 56 5.33 8.47 -12.67
CA GLU A 56 5.98 8.77 -13.95
C GLU A 56 5.09 9.64 -14.83
N VAL A 57 5.76 10.45 -15.69
CA VAL A 57 5.08 11.33 -16.63
C VAL A 57 5.05 10.67 -18.00
N VAL A 58 3.87 10.53 -18.57
CA VAL A 58 3.63 9.91 -19.87
C VAL A 58 2.97 10.90 -20.83
N CYS A 59 3.19 10.67 -22.11
CA CYS A 59 2.63 11.47 -23.22
C CYS A 59 1.77 10.55 -24.09
N PHE A 60 0.47 10.79 -24.09
CA PHE A 60 -0.46 10.20 -25.05
C PHE A 60 -0.33 10.91 -26.38
N MET A 61 -0.31 10.16 -27.46
CA MET A 61 -0.27 10.68 -28.83
C MET A 61 -1.52 10.20 -29.56
N GLY A 62 -2.13 11.11 -30.31
CA GLY A 62 -3.39 10.79 -30.99
C GLY A 62 -4.03 12.00 -31.66
N ASP A 63 -5.35 12.00 -31.73
CA ASP A 63 -6.11 13.11 -32.29
C ASP A 63 -7.19 13.53 -31.28
N ASN A 64 -7.62 14.79 -31.35
CA ASN A 64 -8.63 15.40 -30.47
C ASN A 64 -8.32 15.26 -28.96
N LEU A 65 -7.06 15.15 -28.58
CA LEU A 65 -6.68 14.95 -27.16
C LEU A 65 -6.99 16.17 -26.28
N CYS A 66 -7.12 17.37 -26.87
CA CYS A 66 -7.59 18.56 -26.16
C CYS A 66 -9.11 18.52 -25.82
N SER A 67 -9.87 17.51 -26.25
CA SER A 67 -11.25 17.28 -25.86
C SER A 67 -11.36 16.59 -24.48
N VAL A 68 -10.30 15.99 -23.96
CA VAL A 68 -10.30 15.26 -22.68
C VAL A 68 -10.52 16.23 -21.52
N ARG A 69 -11.46 15.90 -20.64
CA ARG A 69 -11.79 16.67 -19.42
C ARG A 69 -11.36 15.96 -18.15
N GLU A 70 -11.43 14.65 -18.17
CA GLU A 70 -10.98 13.81 -17.05
C GLU A 70 -10.16 12.65 -17.60
N LEU A 71 -9.09 12.33 -16.86
CA LEU A 71 -8.19 11.23 -17.16
C LEU A 71 -8.06 10.36 -15.92
N PHE A 72 -8.27 9.07 -16.08
CA PHE A 72 -8.10 8.11 -15.00
C PHE A 72 -7.14 7.00 -15.41
N PHE A 73 -6.25 6.64 -14.52
CA PHE A 73 -5.45 5.42 -14.60
C PHE A 73 -6.05 4.42 -13.61
N ASN A 74 -6.59 3.31 -14.10
CA ASN A 74 -7.47 2.44 -13.32
C ASN A 74 -8.65 3.27 -12.76
N ASP A 75 -8.80 3.35 -11.44
CA ASP A 75 -9.80 4.17 -10.75
C ASP A 75 -9.22 5.49 -10.17
N GLN A 76 -7.95 5.80 -10.46
CA GLN A 76 -7.27 6.98 -9.92
C GLN A 76 -7.26 8.13 -10.92
N LYS A 77 -7.81 9.29 -10.51
CA LYS A 77 -7.88 10.48 -11.35
C LYS A 77 -6.51 11.15 -11.46
N ALA A 78 -6.04 11.35 -12.69
CA ALA A 78 -4.86 12.15 -12.98
C ALA A 78 -5.19 13.64 -13.01
N VAL A 79 -4.19 14.47 -12.72
CA VAL A 79 -4.29 15.92 -12.85
C VAL A 79 -3.99 16.30 -14.30
N LEU A 80 -4.95 16.93 -14.95
CA LEU A 80 -4.76 17.51 -16.29
C LEU A 80 -4.27 18.94 -16.17
N ASN A 81 -3.22 19.26 -16.91
CA ASN A 81 -2.73 20.62 -17.09
C ASN A 81 -2.90 21.00 -18.56
N THR A 82 -3.75 21.98 -18.82
CA THR A 82 -4.07 22.42 -20.18
C THR A 82 -2.85 22.95 -20.94
N SER A 83 -1.81 23.43 -20.25
CA SER A 83 -0.54 23.85 -20.88
C SER A 83 0.23 22.68 -21.51
N PHE A 84 -0.10 21.45 -21.15
CA PHE A 84 0.51 20.22 -21.67
C PHE A 84 -0.46 19.39 -22.51
N MET A 85 -1.49 20.03 -23.02
CA MET A 85 -2.49 19.42 -23.90
C MET A 85 -2.51 20.16 -25.23
N THR A 86 -2.44 19.40 -26.30
CA THR A 86 -2.64 19.86 -27.67
C THR A 86 -3.65 18.96 -28.36
N GLU A 87 -3.96 19.24 -29.59
CA GLU A 87 -4.83 18.36 -30.39
C GLU A 87 -4.25 16.94 -30.50
N ASN A 88 -2.93 16.84 -30.64
CA ASN A 88 -2.25 15.56 -30.91
C ASN A 88 -1.45 14.99 -29.72
N THR A 89 -1.33 15.72 -28.63
CA THR A 89 -0.59 15.25 -27.45
C THR A 89 -1.28 15.62 -26.15
N LEU A 90 -1.23 14.71 -25.18
CA LEU A 90 -1.66 14.94 -23.81
C LEU A 90 -0.61 14.37 -22.87
N VAL A 91 0.03 15.25 -22.09
CA VAL A 91 1.03 14.86 -21.10
C VAL A 91 0.42 14.88 -19.71
N ALA A 92 0.55 13.78 -18.99
CA ALA A 92 0.03 13.63 -17.62
C ALA A 92 0.94 12.76 -16.79
N ALA A 93 0.94 13.00 -15.49
CA ALA A 93 1.57 12.10 -14.53
C ALA A 93 0.63 10.94 -14.17
N VAL A 94 1.16 9.73 -14.12
CA VAL A 94 0.46 8.58 -13.55
C VAL A 94 0.21 8.87 -12.06
N PRO A 95 -1.02 8.75 -11.55
CA PRO A 95 -1.32 9.04 -10.15
C PRO A 95 -0.45 8.25 -9.19
N GLY A 96 -0.01 8.90 -8.11
CA GLY A 96 0.78 8.28 -7.04
C GLY A 96 -0.07 7.56 -5.98
N ASN A 97 -1.40 7.67 -6.06
CA ASN A 97 -2.29 6.98 -5.15
C ASN A 97 -2.53 5.54 -5.59
N LEU A 98 -2.69 4.65 -4.61
CA LEU A 98 -3.01 3.25 -4.89
C LEU A 98 -4.41 3.13 -5.52
N PRO A 99 -4.54 2.40 -6.63
CA PRO A 99 -5.86 2.06 -7.16
C PRO A 99 -6.58 1.12 -6.19
N LYS A 100 -7.88 1.30 -6.03
CA LYS A 100 -8.72 0.34 -5.33
C LYS A 100 -9.05 -0.86 -6.21
N VAL A 101 -9.16 -0.59 -7.51
CA VAL A 101 -9.44 -1.60 -8.53
C VAL A 101 -8.40 -1.46 -9.64
N LYS A 102 -7.67 -2.54 -9.90
CA LYS A 102 -6.71 -2.63 -11.00
C LYS A 102 -7.44 -3.10 -12.26
N THR A 103 -7.51 -2.23 -13.26
CA THR A 103 -8.13 -2.55 -14.56
C THR A 103 -7.12 -2.66 -15.70
N ASP A 104 -5.87 -2.20 -15.48
CA ASP A 104 -4.82 -2.04 -16.48
C ASP A 104 -5.29 -1.22 -17.70
N LYS A 105 -6.09 -0.16 -17.40
CA LYS A 105 -6.66 0.74 -18.40
C LYS A 105 -6.55 2.19 -18.00
N VAL A 106 -6.45 3.03 -19.02
CA VAL A 106 -6.63 4.48 -18.92
C VAL A 106 -7.98 4.84 -19.49
N TYR A 107 -8.70 5.70 -18.80
CA TYR A 107 -10.01 6.20 -19.23
C TYR A 107 -9.91 7.70 -19.47
N MET A 108 -10.25 8.13 -20.69
CA MET A 108 -10.34 9.52 -21.11
C MET A 108 -11.79 9.89 -21.25
N ILE A 109 -12.25 10.86 -20.47
CA ILE A 109 -13.65 11.29 -20.46
C ILE A 109 -13.75 12.68 -21.04
N THR A 110 -14.64 12.84 -22.04
CA THR A 110 -14.93 14.10 -22.70
C THR A 110 -15.98 14.92 -21.92
N LYS A 111 -16.29 16.13 -22.41
CA LYS A 111 -17.36 16.98 -21.89
C LYS A 111 -18.73 16.29 -21.97
N ASP A 112 -18.99 15.57 -23.05
CA ASP A 112 -20.28 14.88 -23.31
C ASP A 112 -20.38 13.54 -22.60
N LYS A 113 -19.38 13.22 -21.78
CA LYS A 113 -19.27 11.95 -21.01
C LYS A 113 -18.94 10.73 -21.87
N ASP A 114 -18.51 10.94 -23.10
CA ASP A 114 -17.92 9.87 -23.87
C ASP A 114 -16.65 9.39 -23.18
N THR A 115 -16.47 8.08 -23.11
CA THR A 115 -15.31 7.47 -22.48
C THR A 115 -14.51 6.69 -23.50
N VAL A 116 -13.27 7.09 -23.72
CA VAL A 116 -12.29 6.35 -24.50
C VAL A 116 -11.39 5.58 -23.56
N THR A 117 -11.20 4.31 -23.88
CA THR A 117 -10.38 3.39 -23.07
C THR A 117 -9.13 3.01 -23.82
N VAL A 118 -7.99 3.08 -23.13
CA VAL A 118 -6.67 2.70 -23.64
C VAL A 118 -6.10 1.61 -22.74
N ASP A 119 -5.61 0.53 -23.31
CA ASP A 119 -4.90 -0.50 -22.57
C ASP A 119 -3.54 0.06 -22.13
N PHE A 120 -3.33 0.16 -20.83
CA PHE A 120 -2.11 0.69 -20.25
C PHE A 120 -1.94 0.23 -18.81
N LYS A 121 -0.83 -0.44 -18.53
CA LYS A 121 -0.56 -1.02 -17.21
C LYS A 121 0.12 -0.01 -16.29
N VAL A 122 -0.49 0.26 -15.14
CA VAL A 122 0.19 0.98 -14.05
C VAL A 122 0.99 -0.01 -13.24
N MET A 123 2.32 0.13 -13.27
CA MET A 123 3.22 -0.70 -12.50
C MET A 123 3.27 -0.24 -11.05
N LEU A 124 2.95 -1.15 -10.16
CA LEU A 124 3.04 -0.95 -8.73
C LEU A 124 4.43 -1.32 -8.22
N PRO A 125 4.88 -0.74 -7.11
CA PRO A 125 6.05 -1.23 -6.40
C PRO A 125 5.88 -2.69 -5.97
N ALA A 126 6.99 -3.35 -5.67
CA ALA A 126 6.97 -4.69 -5.08
C ALA A 126 6.11 -4.71 -3.80
N PRO A 127 5.43 -5.82 -3.51
CA PRO A 127 4.63 -5.95 -2.31
C PRO A 127 5.46 -5.72 -1.05
N GLN A 128 4.80 -5.36 0.05
CA GLN A 128 5.42 -5.19 1.35
C GLN A 128 4.55 -5.89 2.39
N ILE A 129 5.12 -6.80 3.14
CA ILE A 129 4.47 -7.42 4.30
C ILE A 129 4.88 -6.64 5.55
N LYS A 130 3.92 -6.25 6.39
CA LYS A 130 4.15 -5.49 7.62
C LYS A 130 3.82 -6.28 8.87
N ALA A 131 2.66 -6.92 8.88
CA ALA A 131 2.13 -7.63 10.04
C ALA A 131 1.22 -8.78 9.62
N MET A 132 0.87 -9.59 10.56
CA MET A 132 -0.13 -10.66 10.48
C MET A 132 -1.09 -10.48 11.66
N SER A 133 -2.37 -10.79 11.48
CA SER A 133 -3.38 -10.64 12.54
C SER A 133 -3.06 -11.49 13.76
N CYS A 134 -2.48 -12.65 13.55
CA CYS A 134 -1.95 -13.52 14.59
C CYS A 134 -0.84 -14.40 14.01
N GLU A 135 0.36 -14.27 14.55
CA GLU A 135 1.53 -15.06 14.14
C GLU A 135 1.50 -16.48 14.65
N PHE A 136 0.63 -16.75 15.63
CA PHE A 136 0.44 -18.06 16.28
C PHE A 136 -0.89 -18.73 15.90
N GLN A 137 -1.54 -18.26 14.82
CA GLN A 137 -2.80 -18.85 14.37
C GLN A 137 -2.60 -20.30 13.95
N LYS A 138 -3.55 -21.17 14.34
CA LYS A 138 -3.44 -22.61 14.08
C LYS A 138 -3.62 -22.95 12.60
N PRO A 139 -2.96 -24.00 12.10
CA PRO A 139 -3.25 -24.54 10.78
C PRO A 139 -4.74 -24.88 10.62
N GLY A 140 -5.30 -24.53 9.46
CA GLY A 140 -6.73 -24.70 9.16
C GLY A 140 -7.61 -23.52 9.56
N GLU A 141 -7.09 -22.55 10.30
CA GLU A 141 -7.80 -21.33 10.67
C GLU A 141 -7.44 -20.15 9.76
N ASP A 142 -8.28 -19.13 9.79
CA ASP A 142 -8.12 -17.96 8.95
C ASP A 142 -7.20 -16.93 9.60
N VAL A 143 -6.41 -16.30 8.77
CA VAL A 143 -5.48 -15.23 9.16
C VAL A 143 -5.46 -14.15 8.11
N THR A 144 -5.19 -12.91 8.53
CA THR A 144 -5.01 -11.76 7.64
C THR A 144 -3.58 -11.26 7.71
N VAL A 145 -2.94 -11.13 6.56
CA VAL A 145 -1.64 -10.46 6.42
C VAL A 145 -1.90 -9.01 6.01
N TYR A 146 -1.18 -8.08 6.63
CA TYR A 146 -1.25 -6.64 6.39
C TYR A 146 0.02 -6.14 5.72
N GLY A 147 -0.14 -5.24 4.78
CA GLY A 147 1.00 -4.71 4.05
C GLY A 147 0.65 -3.61 3.07
N ASN A 148 1.33 -3.59 1.92
CA ASN A 148 1.04 -2.71 0.80
C ASN A 148 1.27 -3.42 -0.52
N TYR A 149 0.60 -2.95 -1.57
CA TYR A 149 0.76 -3.39 -2.97
C TYR A 149 0.43 -4.86 -3.19
N PHE A 150 -0.55 -5.37 -2.46
CA PHE A 150 -1.05 -6.72 -2.68
C PHE A 150 -1.94 -6.73 -3.91
N THR A 151 -1.58 -7.53 -4.91
CA THR A 151 -2.31 -7.64 -6.17
C THR A 151 -2.36 -9.09 -6.62
N GLU A 152 -3.53 -9.51 -7.08
CA GLU A 152 -3.68 -10.80 -7.73
C GLU A 152 -3.20 -10.74 -9.20
N PRO A 153 -2.62 -11.83 -9.74
CA PRO A 153 -2.35 -13.08 -9.05
C PRO A 153 -1.18 -12.95 -8.06
N MET A 154 -1.32 -13.56 -6.89
CA MET A 154 -0.26 -13.61 -5.90
C MET A 154 -0.12 -14.99 -5.26
N THR A 155 1.08 -15.27 -4.76
CA THR A 155 1.43 -16.52 -4.10
C THR A 155 2.10 -16.21 -2.76
N LEU A 156 1.58 -16.78 -1.68
CA LEU A 156 2.19 -16.69 -0.36
C LEU A 156 2.80 -18.05 0.00
N THR A 157 4.04 -18.05 0.47
CA THR A 157 4.78 -19.27 0.85
C THR A 157 5.30 -19.13 2.28
N PHE A 158 5.13 -20.17 3.07
CA PHE A 158 5.82 -20.34 4.35
C PHE A 158 7.21 -20.89 4.05
N GLU A 159 8.27 -20.07 4.14
CA GLU A 159 9.59 -20.38 3.56
C GLU A 159 10.34 -21.49 4.31
N ASP A 160 10.20 -21.55 5.63
CA ASP A 160 10.89 -22.55 6.43
C ASP A 160 10.05 -23.84 6.52
N GLY A 161 10.69 -24.97 6.65
CA GLY A 161 10.02 -26.26 6.63
C GLY A 161 9.80 -26.82 5.22
N ASN A 162 8.56 -27.20 4.90
CA ASN A 162 8.21 -27.85 3.62
C ASN A 162 7.71 -26.89 2.54
N GLY A 163 7.74 -25.58 2.79
CA GLY A 163 7.36 -24.57 1.80
C GLY A 163 5.85 -24.58 1.47
N ALA A 164 5.00 -24.71 2.47
CA ALA A 164 3.55 -24.66 2.28
C ALA A 164 3.10 -23.40 1.53
N VAL A 165 2.24 -23.55 0.54
CA VAL A 165 1.88 -22.50 -0.42
C VAL A 165 0.39 -22.18 -0.37
N VAL A 166 0.07 -20.88 -0.37
CA VAL A 166 -1.28 -20.34 -0.50
C VAL A 166 -1.40 -19.62 -1.84
N THR A 167 -2.35 -20.06 -2.66
CA THR A 167 -2.70 -19.43 -3.96
C THR A 167 -4.17 -19.01 -4.00
N SER A 168 -4.94 -19.38 -2.97
CA SER A 168 -6.35 -19.03 -2.86
C SER A 168 -6.57 -18.19 -1.60
N PHE A 169 -7.13 -17.03 -1.78
CA PHE A 169 -7.40 -16.06 -0.73
C PHE A 169 -8.91 -15.87 -0.57
N LYS A 170 -9.37 -15.69 0.66
CA LYS A 170 -10.78 -15.40 0.96
C LYS A 170 -11.15 -13.96 0.61
N SER A 171 -10.22 -13.06 0.84
CA SER A 171 -10.34 -11.65 0.43
C SER A 171 -8.95 -11.07 0.18
N VAL A 172 -8.87 -10.17 -0.80
CA VAL A 172 -7.66 -9.43 -1.16
C VAL A 172 -8.03 -7.98 -1.36
N SER A 173 -7.24 -7.11 -0.78
CA SER A 173 -7.19 -5.67 -1.06
C SER A 173 -5.74 -5.25 -1.26
N MET A 174 -5.51 -3.99 -1.62
CA MET A 174 -4.14 -3.48 -1.79
C MET A 174 -3.29 -3.49 -0.50
N THR A 175 -3.92 -3.68 0.66
CA THR A 175 -3.26 -3.60 1.98
C THR A 175 -3.49 -4.81 2.87
N GLU A 176 -4.39 -5.70 2.49
CA GLU A 176 -4.80 -6.85 3.31
C GLU A 176 -5.06 -8.07 2.44
N ALA A 177 -4.68 -9.23 2.94
CA ALA A 177 -4.99 -10.51 2.32
C ALA A 177 -5.37 -11.52 3.40
N THR A 178 -6.57 -12.09 3.31
CA THR A 178 -7.08 -13.11 4.25
C THR A 178 -7.06 -14.47 3.57
N PHE A 179 -6.53 -15.46 4.27
CA PHE A 179 -6.45 -16.84 3.80
C PHE A 179 -6.51 -17.83 4.96
N THR A 180 -6.72 -19.09 4.65
CA THR A 180 -6.65 -20.19 5.63
C THR A 180 -5.21 -20.71 5.67
N ILE A 181 -4.64 -20.84 6.87
CA ILE A 181 -3.29 -21.40 7.05
C ILE A 181 -3.27 -22.85 6.57
N PRO A 182 -2.35 -23.24 5.69
CA PRO A 182 -2.21 -24.62 5.25
C PRO A 182 -1.96 -25.57 6.42
N ALA A 183 -2.53 -26.79 6.35
CA ALA A 183 -2.37 -27.80 7.40
C ALA A 183 -0.92 -28.24 7.62
N ASP A 184 -0.09 -28.06 6.61
CA ASP A 184 1.34 -28.40 6.59
C ASP A 184 2.26 -27.19 6.76
N ALA A 185 1.71 -26.00 7.04
CA ALA A 185 2.51 -24.81 7.34
C ALA A 185 3.42 -25.06 8.54
N LYS A 186 4.67 -24.62 8.44
CA LYS A 186 5.72 -24.74 9.46
C LYS A 186 6.19 -23.36 9.90
N PRO A 187 6.77 -23.24 11.10
CA PRO A 187 7.37 -21.99 11.58
C PRO A 187 8.33 -21.40 10.57
N GLY A 188 8.33 -20.09 10.43
CA GLY A 188 9.29 -19.41 9.58
C GLY A 188 8.79 -18.12 8.96
N LYS A 189 9.58 -17.55 8.06
CA LYS A 189 9.24 -16.34 7.32
C LYS A 189 8.14 -16.63 6.30
N ILE A 190 7.34 -15.60 6.04
CA ILE A 190 6.34 -15.64 4.97
C ILE A 190 6.89 -14.85 3.78
N LYS A 191 6.85 -15.46 2.61
CA LYS A 191 7.20 -14.87 1.34
C LYS A 191 5.92 -14.61 0.54
N LEU A 192 5.76 -13.41 0.01
CA LEU A 192 4.66 -13.05 -0.89
C LEU A 192 5.23 -12.66 -2.25
N GLU A 193 4.76 -13.29 -3.30
CA GLU A 193 5.12 -13.02 -4.70
C GLU A 193 3.91 -12.51 -5.46
N THR A 194 4.11 -11.42 -6.20
CA THR A 194 3.14 -10.83 -7.13
C THR A 194 3.83 -10.57 -8.47
N GLU A 195 3.09 -10.15 -9.48
CA GLU A 195 3.68 -9.67 -10.74
C GLU A 195 4.70 -8.54 -10.55
N SER A 196 4.50 -7.70 -9.52
CA SER A 196 5.36 -6.53 -9.26
C SER A 196 6.62 -6.87 -8.48
N GLY A 197 6.75 -8.08 -7.96
CA GLY A 197 7.93 -8.51 -7.22
C GLY A 197 7.64 -9.39 -6.02
N LEU A 198 8.61 -9.42 -5.12
CA LEU A 198 8.69 -10.33 -3.97
C LEU A 198 8.84 -9.53 -2.68
N ALA A 199 8.16 -9.99 -1.62
CA ALA A 199 8.38 -9.53 -0.25
C ALA A 199 8.55 -10.69 0.72
N ARG A 200 9.32 -10.44 1.79
CA ARG A 200 9.42 -11.33 2.96
C ARG A 200 8.92 -10.62 4.21
N SER A 201 8.29 -11.38 5.10
CA SER A 201 7.79 -10.81 6.35
C SER A 201 8.95 -10.39 7.27
N PRO A 202 8.79 -9.28 8.03
CA PRO A 202 9.70 -8.91 9.10
C PRO A 202 9.58 -9.83 10.32
N PHE A 203 8.44 -10.52 10.47
CA PHE A 203 8.11 -11.49 11.51
C PHE A 203 8.21 -12.91 10.98
N SER A 204 8.08 -13.91 11.86
CA SER A 204 7.93 -15.32 11.51
C SER A 204 6.57 -15.81 11.93
N TYR A 205 5.97 -16.68 11.16
CA TYR A 205 4.88 -17.52 11.60
C TYR A 205 5.43 -18.58 12.54
N TYR A 206 4.81 -18.79 13.67
CA TYR A 206 5.21 -19.80 14.63
C TYR A 206 4.16 -20.89 14.69
N ASP A 207 4.61 -22.14 14.55
CA ASP A 207 3.80 -23.29 14.93
C ASP A 207 3.56 -23.22 16.45
N PHE A 208 2.33 -23.52 16.84
CA PHE A 208 1.85 -23.40 18.22
C PHE A 208 2.64 -24.26 19.23
N CYS A 209 3.52 -25.15 18.77
CA CYS A 209 4.17 -26.14 19.61
C CYS A 209 5.64 -25.87 19.91
N ASP A 210 6.39 -25.18 19.06
CA ASP A 210 7.84 -25.03 19.22
C ASP A 210 8.20 -23.67 19.85
N GLY A 211 8.81 -23.72 21.02
CA GLY A 211 9.25 -22.54 21.75
C GLY A 211 8.17 -21.81 22.54
N LEU A 212 6.96 -22.31 22.57
CA LEU A 212 5.87 -21.76 23.38
C LEU A 212 6.13 -22.04 24.86
N ILE A 213 6.21 -20.99 25.67
CA ILE A 213 6.33 -21.10 27.12
C ILE A 213 4.99 -21.46 27.73
N THR A 214 3.93 -20.81 27.28
CA THR A 214 2.53 -21.12 27.66
C THR A 214 1.56 -20.54 26.64
N ASP A 215 0.47 -21.25 26.41
CA ASP A 215 -0.70 -20.81 25.64
C ASP A 215 -1.89 -20.44 26.54
N PHE A 216 -1.72 -20.58 27.86
CA PHE A 216 -2.78 -20.45 28.86
C PHE A 216 -3.96 -21.40 28.67
N ASP A 217 -3.92 -22.35 27.72
CA ASP A 217 -4.97 -23.31 27.43
C ASP A 217 -4.83 -24.63 28.25
N GLY A 218 -3.68 -24.82 28.85
CA GLY A 218 -3.37 -25.99 29.69
C GLY A 218 -4.04 -25.99 31.05
N PRO A 219 -3.89 -27.06 31.81
CA PRO A 219 -4.39 -27.11 33.14
C PRO A 219 -3.78 -26.01 34.01
N ASN A 220 -4.61 -25.34 34.79
CA ASN A 220 -4.24 -24.24 35.66
C ASN A 220 -3.43 -24.74 36.86
N ASN A 221 -2.24 -25.27 36.63
CA ASN A 221 -1.32 -25.72 37.67
C ASN A 221 0.14 -25.43 37.28
N SER A 222 0.97 -25.22 38.28
CA SER A 222 2.38 -24.88 38.14
C SER A 222 3.27 -26.04 37.62
N SER A 223 2.74 -27.22 37.47
CA SER A 223 3.46 -28.41 36.99
C SER A 223 3.25 -28.66 35.48
N SER A 224 2.39 -27.91 34.84
CA SER A 224 2.09 -28.05 33.42
C SER A 224 3.04 -27.19 32.60
N THR A 225 3.55 -27.72 31.49
CA THR A 225 4.32 -26.97 30.52
C THR A 225 3.54 -25.85 29.85
N HIS A 226 2.20 -25.89 29.96
CA HIS A 226 1.29 -24.90 29.36
C HIS A 226 0.56 -24.06 30.42
N GLY A 227 0.80 -24.31 31.73
CA GLY A 227 0.19 -23.55 32.79
C GLY A 227 1.17 -22.60 33.47
N VAL A 228 0.83 -21.34 33.42
CA VAL A 228 1.54 -20.27 34.16
C VAL A 228 0.55 -19.63 35.09
N VAL A 229 0.86 -19.62 36.37
CA VAL A 229 0.02 -18.97 37.38
C VAL A 229 0.58 -17.57 37.62
N PRO A 230 -0.16 -16.52 37.30
CA PRO A 230 0.26 -15.19 37.69
C PRO A 230 0.25 -15.08 39.22
N GLN A 231 1.36 -14.63 39.79
CA GLN A 231 1.53 -14.47 41.23
C GLN A 231 1.86 -13.03 41.57
N GLY A 232 1.25 -12.51 42.60
CA GLY A 232 1.50 -11.21 43.17
C GLY A 232 0.81 -11.02 44.49
N TRP A 233 1.27 -10.09 45.32
CA TRP A 233 0.75 -9.91 46.68
C TRP A 233 -0.63 -9.29 46.72
N ASN A 234 -1.02 -8.48 45.73
CA ASN A 234 -2.30 -7.77 45.71
C ASN A 234 -3.04 -7.87 44.37
N PHE A 235 -2.73 -8.85 43.56
CA PHE A 235 -3.51 -9.11 42.36
C PHE A 235 -3.88 -10.61 42.28
N SER A 236 -4.93 -10.90 41.60
CA SER A 236 -5.32 -12.24 41.21
C SER A 236 -5.32 -12.35 39.69
N GLY A 237 -4.82 -13.48 39.21
CA GLY A 237 -4.96 -13.84 37.79
C GLY A 237 -6.08 -14.85 37.65
N THR A 238 -6.93 -14.64 36.69
CA THR A 238 -7.96 -15.59 36.28
C THR A 238 -7.78 -15.95 34.82
N TYR A 239 -7.95 -17.25 34.53
CA TYR A 239 -8.01 -17.70 33.14
C TYR A 239 -9.41 -17.41 32.60
N SER A 240 -9.48 -16.82 31.42
CA SER A 240 -10.73 -16.55 30.72
C SER A 240 -10.64 -17.05 29.30
N SER A 241 -11.73 -17.59 28.79
CA SER A 241 -11.90 -17.98 27.38
C SER A 241 -12.76 -17.00 26.60
N GLU A 242 -13.40 -16.04 27.28
CA GLU A 242 -14.25 -15.04 26.63
C GLU A 242 -13.46 -13.82 26.20
N GLY A 243 -13.46 -13.53 24.91
CA GLY A 243 -12.80 -12.34 24.34
C GLY A 243 -11.30 -12.49 24.10
N GLY A 244 -10.72 -13.67 24.29
CA GLY A 244 -9.35 -13.97 23.89
C GLY A 244 -9.18 -13.94 22.37
N ILE A 245 -8.05 -13.43 21.91
CA ILE A 245 -7.70 -13.42 20.48
C ILE A 245 -7.47 -14.86 19.99
N MET A 246 -6.88 -15.70 20.85
CA MET A 246 -6.65 -17.12 20.63
C MET A 246 -6.76 -17.87 21.95
N GLY A 247 -7.71 -18.80 22.05
CA GLY A 247 -7.85 -19.64 23.22
C GLY A 247 -8.06 -18.84 24.53
N ASN A 248 -7.55 -19.38 25.63
CA ASN A 248 -7.61 -18.72 26.92
C ASN A 248 -6.57 -17.63 27.08
N TYR A 249 -6.85 -16.69 27.94
CA TYR A 249 -5.91 -15.67 28.37
C TYR A 249 -5.95 -15.50 29.88
N VAL A 250 -4.94 -14.85 30.42
CA VAL A 250 -4.89 -14.50 31.83
C VAL A 250 -5.27 -13.03 31.99
N GLU A 251 -6.34 -12.80 32.73
CA GLU A 251 -6.74 -11.46 33.17
C GLU A 251 -6.11 -11.15 34.51
N LEU A 252 -5.27 -10.12 34.59
CA LEU A 252 -4.68 -9.64 35.83
C LEU A 252 -5.51 -8.49 36.39
N LYS A 253 -6.02 -8.65 37.61
CA LYS A 253 -6.79 -7.63 38.30
C LYS A 253 -6.09 -7.23 39.59
N SER A 254 -5.84 -5.96 39.79
CA SER A 254 -5.40 -5.43 41.07
C SER A 254 -6.60 -5.24 42.00
N ALA A 255 -6.48 -5.66 43.26
CA ALA A 255 -7.48 -5.48 44.27
C ALA A 255 -7.48 -4.07 44.90
N SER A 256 -6.45 -3.25 44.64
CA SER A 256 -6.31 -1.90 45.14
C SER A 256 -5.90 -0.94 44.04
N ALA A 257 -6.31 0.34 44.15
CA ALA A 257 -5.78 1.38 43.30
C ALA A 257 -4.27 1.49 43.51
N MET A 258 -3.49 1.72 42.44
CA MET A 258 -2.06 1.97 42.54
C MET A 258 -1.83 3.13 43.52
N SER A 259 -0.95 2.91 44.51
CA SER A 259 -0.51 3.99 45.39
C SER A 259 0.41 4.95 44.62
N PRO A 260 0.18 6.26 44.69
CA PRO A 260 1.06 7.21 44.02
C PRO A 260 2.52 7.20 44.53
N ASP A 261 2.80 6.52 45.64
CA ASP A 261 4.08 6.51 46.33
C ASP A 261 4.94 5.27 46.02
N GLY A 262 4.55 4.41 45.09
CA GLY A 262 5.35 3.28 44.64
C GLY A 262 5.63 2.23 45.72
N GLY A 263 4.61 1.77 46.44
CA GLY A 263 4.72 0.72 47.44
C GLY A 263 4.98 -0.66 46.82
N TRP A 264 5.59 -1.55 47.59
CA TRP A 264 5.95 -2.94 47.22
C TRP A 264 4.76 -3.79 46.77
N ASN A 265 3.53 -3.30 46.87
CA ASN A 265 2.30 -4.01 46.64
C ASN A 265 1.71 -3.84 45.24
N GLU A 266 2.43 -3.20 44.31
CA GLU A 266 1.86 -2.69 43.06
C GLU A 266 2.53 -3.22 41.79
N ASP A 267 3.49 -4.11 41.93
CA ASP A 267 4.11 -4.75 40.79
C ASP A 267 3.18 -5.83 40.22
N PHE A 268 2.65 -5.58 39.00
CA PHE A 268 2.07 -6.62 38.20
C PHE A 268 3.22 -7.52 37.67
N LYS A 269 3.30 -8.75 38.22
CA LYS A 269 4.29 -9.74 37.79
C LYS A 269 3.60 -10.97 37.26
N ILE A 270 4.11 -11.48 36.16
CA ILE A 270 3.87 -12.83 35.71
C ILE A 270 5.18 -13.57 35.92
N ASP A 271 5.23 -14.43 36.92
CA ASP A 271 6.38 -15.28 37.19
C ASP A 271 6.23 -16.60 36.44
N PHE A 272 7.16 -16.87 35.55
CA PHE A 272 7.26 -18.15 34.85
C PHE A 272 8.18 -19.06 35.62
N TRP A 273 7.65 -20.08 36.26
CA TRP A 273 8.41 -21.07 36.98
C TRP A 273 8.65 -22.29 36.09
N CYS A 274 9.84 -22.36 35.51
CA CYS A 274 10.26 -23.49 34.67
C CYS A 274 11.13 -24.42 35.52
N GLY A 275 10.54 -25.36 36.22
CA GLY A 275 11.28 -26.45 36.87
C GLY A 275 11.35 -26.44 38.40
N ASN A 276 11.79 -27.55 38.93
CA ASN A 276 11.99 -27.76 40.36
C ASN A 276 13.21 -26.97 40.86
N TRP A 277 13.07 -26.37 42.03
CA TRP A 277 14.17 -25.78 42.82
C TRP A 277 15.15 -26.82 43.40
N SER A 278 15.23 -28.03 42.89
CA SER A 278 16.32 -28.94 43.18
C SER A 278 17.50 -28.53 42.29
N GLY A 279 18.41 -27.74 42.85
CA GLY A 279 19.63 -27.35 42.17
C GLY A 279 20.42 -28.58 41.76
N ASP A 280 20.27 -29.00 40.55
CA ASP A 280 21.14 -29.88 39.78
C ASP A 280 21.32 -29.25 38.39
#